data_33dd0b32950378bcf0e5704a93656266
#
_entry.id   33dd0b32950378bcf0e5704a93656266
#
_cell.length_a   1.000
_cell.length_b   1.000
_cell.length_c   1.000
_cell.angle_alpha   90.00
_cell.angle_beta   90.00
_cell.angle_gamma   90.00
#
_symmetry.space_group_name_H-M   'P 1'
#
loop_
_entity.id
_entity.type
_entity.pdbx_description
1 polymer ?
#
loop_
_entity_poly.entity_id
_entity_poly.type
_entity_poly.pdbx_seq_one_letter_code
_entity_poly.pdbx_strand_id
1 'polypeptide(L)'
;MDLGKLVRMNRIFAHPSKKLCSVAVDHFIGYGHGLPAGLRRIAATLAEIVSAAPDAVTMHKGIAASAWAPYAGRIPWILQSTMGRPDDTAREQAAVPEEAVRLGADGFAVAAFVRGATEGAALRTVADCVRQAAAFNMPVICHIYPRTPSNQISFAPEDIAWAVRCAVEMGVDVVKTPYCGDVAAYAQIVAECPVPLVAAGGPKADSLPAALEMISQVMQSGARGATIGRNIWGFDQIAAATRAFKAVVHDGKSPDEALRLAGLAKPDAVAG
;
A
#
# COMPACT_ATOMS: atom_id res chain seq x y z
N MET A 1 -0.53 -11.71 20.19
CA MET A 1 -1.42 -11.47 19.00
C MET A 1 -2.48 -12.55 19.02
N ASP A 2 -3.74 -12.18 18.96
CA ASP A 2 -4.85 -13.13 18.96
C ASP A 2 -4.87 -13.99 17.69
N LEU A 3 -5.34 -15.23 17.81
CA LEU A 3 -5.30 -16.20 16.72
C LEU A 3 -5.95 -15.67 15.43
N GLY A 4 -7.10 -15.03 15.53
CA GLY A 4 -7.79 -14.49 14.36
C GLY A 4 -6.99 -13.40 13.62
N LYS A 5 -6.29 -12.54 14.36
CA LYS A 5 -5.38 -11.55 13.80
C LYS A 5 -4.17 -12.21 13.16
N LEU A 6 -3.58 -13.20 13.81
CA LEU A 6 -2.44 -13.97 13.29
C LEU A 6 -2.79 -14.67 11.96
N VAL A 7 -3.97 -15.29 11.87
CA VAL A 7 -4.45 -15.93 10.63
C VAL A 7 -4.53 -14.93 9.49
N ARG A 8 -5.10 -13.74 9.72
CA ARG A 8 -5.23 -12.69 8.70
C ARG A 8 -3.86 -12.14 8.27
N MET A 9 -2.98 -11.86 9.25
CA MET A 9 -1.61 -11.42 8.96
C MET A 9 -0.83 -12.45 8.14
N ASN A 10 -0.96 -13.73 8.46
CA ASN A 10 -0.33 -14.82 7.72
C ASN A 10 -0.88 -14.96 6.28
N ARG A 11 -2.14 -14.59 6.03
CA ARG A 11 -2.69 -14.53 4.67
C ARG A 11 -2.13 -13.34 3.89
N ILE A 12 -2.08 -12.15 4.51
CA ILE A 12 -1.54 -10.94 3.87
C ILE A 12 -0.04 -11.10 3.56
N PHE A 13 0.74 -11.74 4.44
CA PHE A 13 2.17 -12.01 4.28
C PHE A 13 2.44 -13.50 3.97
N ALA A 14 1.60 -14.13 3.16
CA ALA A 14 1.65 -15.56 2.88
C ALA A 14 2.88 -15.97 2.06
N HIS A 15 3.44 -15.07 1.26
CA HIS A 15 4.59 -15.39 0.41
C HIS A 15 5.78 -15.90 1.25
N PRO A 16 6.55 -16.91 0.78
CA PRO A 16 7.70 -17.46 1.53
C PRO A 16 8.74 -16.42 1.95
N SER A 17 8.93 -15.36 1.18
CA SER A 17 9.82 -14.23 1.53
C SER A 17 9.33 -13.44 2.75
N LYS A 18 8.09 -13.65 3.21
CA LYS A 18 7.42 -12.87 4.27
C LYS A 18 7.38 -11.37 3.99
N LYS A 19 7.47 -10.97 2.73
CA LYS A 19 7.28 -9.61 2.24
C LYS A 19 5.89 -9.44 1.63
N LEU A 20 5.47 -8.21 1.42
CA LEU A 20 4.18 -7.85 0.84
C LEU A 20 4.37 -7.09 -0.47
N CYS A 21 3.84 -7.61 -1.57
CA CYS A 21 3.64 -6.89 -2.81
C CYS A 21 2.14 -6.75 -3.04
N SER A 22 1.54 -5.68 -2.53
CA SER A 22 0.10 -5.46 -2.67
C SER A 22 -0.22 -4.35 -3.66
N VAL A 23 -1.42 -4.37 -4.21
CA VAL A 23 -1.90 -3.35 -5.15
C VAL A 23 -3.03 -2.54 -4.54
N ALA A 24 -2.93 -1.20 -4.62
CA ALA A 24 -3.94 -0.28 -4.10
C ALA A 24 -4.75 0.33 -5.24
N VAL A 25 -6.08 0.22 -5.17
CA VAL A 25 -7.02 0.82 -6.12
C VAL A 25 -7.98 1.83 -5.46
N ASP A 26 -7.65 2.29 -4.25
CA ASP A 26 -8.42 3.22 -3.42
C ASP A 26 -8.20 4.71 -3.75
N HIS A 27 -7.48 5.02 -4.84
CA HIS A 27 -6.97 6.37 -5.12
C HIS A 27 -8.03 7.36 -5.61
N PHE A 28 -9.20 6.93 -6.06
CA PHE A 28 -10.19 7.82 -6.66
C PHE A 28 -10.71 8.87 -5.66
N ILE A 29 -11.33 8.44 -4.58
CA ILE A 29 -11.88 9.37 -3.58
C ILE A 29 -10.84 9.81 -2.55
N GLY A 30 -9.81 8.97 -2.32
CA GLY A 30 -8.79 9.21 -1.30
C GLY A 30 -7.88 10.40 -1.63
N TYR A 31 -7.50 10.60 -2.88
CA TYR A 31 -6.52 11.63 -3.23
C TYR A 31 -7.07 12.82 -4.01
N GLY A 32 -8.32 12.77 -4.45
CA GLY A 32 -8.99 13.93 -5.07
C GLY A 32 -8.47 14.38 -6.43
N HIS A 33 -7.63 13.58 -7.10
CA HIS A 33 -7.01 13.92 -8.40
C HIS A 33 -7.86 13.51 -9.61
N GLY A 34 -9.18 13.55 -9.48
CA GLY A 34 -10.10 13.10 -10.54
C GLY A 34 -10.14 11.57 -10.68
N LEU A 35 -10.69 11.10 -11.80
CA LEU A 35 -10.79 9.67 -12.09
C LEU A 35 -9.62 9.22 -12.97
N PRO A 36 -8.60 8.55 -12.41
CA PRO A 36 -7.45 8.07 -13.18
C PRO A 36 -7.89 7.08 -14.27
N ALA A 37 -7.27 7.17 -15.45
CA ALA A 37 -7.62 6.32 -16.59
C ALA A 37 -7.59 4.81 -16.24
N GLY A 38 -6.55 4.38 -15.50
CA GLY A 38 -6.40 2.98 -15.06
C GLY A 38 -7.43 2.49 -14.05
N LEU A 39 -8.23 3.38 -13.44
CA LEU A 39 -9.32 3.00 -12.52
C LEU A 39 -10.72 3.23 -13.09
N ARG A 40 -10.86 3.75 -14.32
CA ARG A 40 -12.17 4.00 -14.94
C ARG A 40 -12.97 2.72 -15.14
N ARG A 41 -12.30 1.64 -15.55
CA ARG A 41 -12.91 0.33 -15.79
C ARG A 41 -12.47 -0.63 -14.69
N ILE A 42 -12.84 -0.33 -13.45
CA ILE A 42 -12.30 -0.98 -12.25
C ILE A 42 -12.39 -2.52 -12.29
N ALA A 43 -13.48 -3.09 -12.80
CA ALA A 43 -13.61 -4.55 -12.90
C ALA A 43 -12.56 -5.16 -13.84
N ALA A 44 -12.27 -4.52 -14.98
CA ALA A 44 -11.22 -4.96 -15.90
C ALA A 44 -9.83 -4.79 -15.28
N THR A 45 -9.58 -3.66 -14.62
CA THR A 45 -8.32 -3.40 -13.90
C THR A 45 -8.08 -4.45 -12.81
N LEU A 46 -9.11 -4.80 -12.02
CA LEU A 46 -9.00 -5.85 -11.00
C LEU A 46 -8.72 -7.23 -11.62
N ALA A 47 -9.32 -7.56 -12.78
CA ALA A 47 -9.04 -8.81 -13.47
C ALA A 47 -7.57 -8.93 -13.86
N GLU A 48 -6.98 -7.87 -14.41
CA GLU A 48 -5.55 -7.84 -14.76
C GLU A 48 -4.65 -7.94 -13.52
N ILE A 49 -4.95 -7.16 -12.47
CA ILE A 49 -4.21 -7.20 -11.19
C ILE A 49 -4.22 -8.62 -10.63
N VAL A 50 -5.42 -9.22 -10.51
CA VAL A 50 -5.59 -10.55 -9.91
C VAL A 50 -4.93 -11.66 -10.74
N SER A 51 -4.88 -11.51 -12.08
CA SER A 51 -4.18 -12.47 -12.96
C SER A 51 -2.69 -12.57 -12.68
N ALA A 52 -2.09 -11.52 -12.10
CA ALA A 52 -0.69 -11.50 -11.66
C ALA A 52 -0.49 -11.97 -10.21
N ALA A 53 -1.58 -12.33 -9.52
CA ALA A 53 -1.59 -12.86 -8.15
C ALA A 53 -0.77 -12.00 -7.16
N PRO A 54 -1.12 -10.72 -6.92
CA PRO A 54 -0.51 -9.95 -5.84
C PRO A 54 -0.84 -10.57 -4.49
N ASP A 55 -0.11 -10.23 -3.44
CA ASP A 55 -0.34 -10.77 -2.11
C ASP A 55 -1.64 -10.25 -1.49
N ALA A 56 -2.02 -9.01 -1.82
CA ALA A 56 -3.29 -8.41 -1.39
C ALA A 56 -3.72 -7.29 -2.33
N VAL A 57 -4.99 -6.92 -2.28
CA VAL A 57 -5.53 -5.72 -2.96
C VAL A 57 -6.20 -4.81 -1.95
N THR A 58 -5.89 -3.51 -1.97
CA THR A 58 -6.55 -2.50 -1.12
C THR A 58 -7.59 -1.73 -1.91
N MET A 59 -8.84 -1.68 -1.40
CA MET A 59 -9.96 -1.01 -2.05
C MET A 59 -10.99 -0.52 -1.04
N HIS A 60 -11.86 0.40 -1.44
CA HIS A 60 -13.03 0.81 -0.65
C HIS A 60 -14.15 -0.22 -0.75
N LYS A 61 -15.03 -0.24 0.28
CA LYS A 61 -16.13 -1.22 0.43
C LYS A 61 -17.06 -1.33 -0.77
N GLY A 62 -17.37 -0.20 -1.43
CA GLY A 62 -18.25 -0.19 -2.60
C GLY A 62 -17.65 -0.91 -3.80
N ILE A 63 -16.35 -0.80 -4.02
CA ILE A 63 -15.64 -1.54 -5.07
C ILE A 63 -15.60 -3.03 -4.72
N ALA A 64 -15.32 -3.37 -3.46
CA ALA A 64 -15.35 -4.76 -3.02
C ALA A 64 -16.72 -5.40 -3.24
N ALA A 65 -17.79 -4.74 -2.82
CA ALA A 65 -19.15 -5.24 -2.96
C ALA A 65 -19.60 -5.41 -4.43
N SER A 66 -19.12 -4.54 -5.33
CA SER A 66 -19.58 -4.53 -6.73
C SER A 66 -18.71 -5.33 -7.69
N ALA A 67 -17.41 -5.54 -7.38
CA ALA A 67 -16.46 -6.08 -8.36
C ALA A 67 -15.55 -7.20 -7.83
N TRP A 68 -15.56 -7.50 -6.51
CA TRP A 68 -14.62 -8.48 -5.93
C TRP A 68 -15.14 -9.92 -5.89
N ALA A 69 -16.43 -10.16 -6.06
CA ALA A 69 -17.03 -11.50 -5.96
C ALA A 69 -16.32 -12.60 -6.77
N PRO A 70 -15.83 -12.37 -8.01
CA PRO A 70 -15.10 -13.40 -8.77
C PRO A 70 -13.76 -13.83 -8.14
N TYR A 71 -13.24 -13.07 -7.20
CA TYR A 71 -11.92 -13.26 -6.58
C TYR A 71 -12.00 -13.59 -5.09
N ALA A 72 -13.20 -13.66 -4.54
CA ALA A 72 -13.43 -13.92 -3.12
C ALA A 72 -12.74 -15.21 -2.66
N GLY A 73 -11.96 -15.12 -1.58
CA GLY A 73 -11.20 -16.25 -1.02
C GLY A 73 -9.94 -16.65 -1.81
N ARG A 74 -9.65 -16.03 -2.97
CA ARG A 74 -8.47 -16.35 -3.78
C ARG A 74 -7.25 -15.51 -3.44
N ILE A 75 -7.47 -14.24 -3.17
CA ILE A 75 -6.44 -13.26 -2.81
C ILE A 75 -6.96 -12.49 -1.61
N PRO A 76 -6.12 -12.26 -0.58
CA PRO A 76 -6.45 -11.36 0.52
C PRO A 76 -6.79 -9.96 0.02
N TRP A 77 -7.73 -9.31 0.69
CA TRP A 77 -7.99 -7.91 0.40
C TRP A 77 -8.09 -7.09 1.68
N ILE A 78 -7.76 -5.81 1.56
CA ILE A 78 -7.69 -4.85 2.65
C ILE A 78 -8.73 -3.77 2.40
N LEU A 79 -9.63 -3.57 3.36
CA LEU A 79 -10.65 -2.54 3.28
C LEU A 79 -10.04 -1.18 3.62
N GLN A 80 -9.99 -0.25 2.66
CA GLN A 80 -9.66 1.15 2.95
C GLN A 80 -10.85 1.83 3.60
N SER A 81 -10.66 2.29 4.84
CA SER A 81 -11.75 2.81 5.67
C SER A 81 -11.90 4.33 5.67
N THR A 82 -10.89 5.05 5.22
CA THR A 82 -10.88 6.52 5.32
C THR A 82 -10.79 7.18 3.94
N MET A 83 -11.43 8.33 3.84
CA MET A 83 -11.16 9.32 2.81
C MET A 83 -10.28 10.39 3.43
N GLY A 84 -9.01 10.48 3.00
CA GLY A 84 -8.06 11.44 3.55
C GLY A 84 -7.30 12.15 2.44
N ARG A 85 -7.12 13.45 2.58
CA ARG A 85 -6.32 14.27 1.67
C ARG A 85 -5.30 15.09 2.46
N PRO A 86 -4.11 15.33 1.89
CA PRO A 86 -3.07 16.07 2.62
C PRO A 86 -3.48 17.50 2.96
N ASP A 87 -4.39 18.11 2.21
CA ASP A 87 -4.91 19.46 2.40
C ASP A 87 -6.14 19.53 3.32
N ASP A 88 -6.52 18.41 3.94
CA ASP A 88 -7.69 18.27 4.82
C ASP A 88 -9.06 18.55 4.15
N THR A 89 -9.14 18.65 2.84
CA THR A 89 -10.43 18.81 2.13
C THR A 89 -11.32 17.56 2.21
N ALA A 90 -10.76 16.42 2.62
CA ALA A 90 -11.47 15.23 3.04
C ALA A 90 -10.71 14.56 4.20
N ARG A 91 -11.41 14.22 5.28
CA ARG A 91 -10.85 13.54 6.46
C ARG A 91 -11.95 12.77 7.19
N GLU A 92 -12.53 11.80 6.51
CA GLU A 92 -13.69 11.09 7.02
C GLU A 92 -13.44 9.59 7.08
N GLN A 93 -13.96 8.95 8.12
CA GLN A 93 -14.04 7.49 8.19
C GLN A 93 -15.27 7.02 7.39
N ALA A 94 -15.04 6.27 6.33
CA ALA A 94 -16.08 5.78 5.41
C ALA A 94 -16.51 4.33 5.70
N ALA A 95 -15.76 3.61 6.53
CA ALA A 95 -16.08 2.23 6.90
C ALA A 95 -15.58 1.91 8.33
N VAL A 96 -16.18 0.91 8.94
CA VAL A 96 -15.81 0.38 10.27
C VAL A 96 -15.33 -1.07 10.17
N PRO A 97 -14.57 -1.58 11.16
CA PRO A 97 -14.03 -2.95 11.11
C PRO A 97 -15.10 -4.05 11.02
N GLU A 98 -16.29 -3.83 11.55
CA GLU A 98 -17.42 -4.75 11.39
C GLU A 98 -17.77 -4.95 9.91
N GLU A 99 -17.79 -3.87 9.12
CA GLU A 99 -18.03 -3.98 7.66
C GLU A 99 -16.93 -4.76 6.96
N ALA A 100 -15.67 -4.63 7.39
CA ALA A 100 -14.58 -5.43 6.86
C ALA A 100 -14.79 -6.93 7.10
N VAL A 101 -15.22 -7.30 8.31
CA VAL A 101 -15.54 -8.71 8.63
C VAL A 101 -16.70 -9.21 7.78
N ARG A 102 -17.79 -8.45 7.69
CA ARG A 102 -18.98 -8.83 6.91
C ARG A 102 -18.70 -8.98 5.42
N LEU A 103 -17.77 -8.21 4.89
CA LEU A 103 -17.34 -8.26 3.49
C LEU A 103 -16.19 -9.27 3.24
N GLY A 104 -15.69 -9.93 4.28
CA GLY A 104 -14.62 -10.94 4.17
C GLY A 104 -13.23 -10.35 3.90
N ALA A 105 -12.95 -9.14 4.37
CA ALA A 105 -11.61 -8.54 4.28
C ALA A 105 -10.64 -9.23 5.26
N ASP A 106 -9.37 -9.32 4.87
CA ASP A 106 -8.29 -9.84 5.70
C ASP A 106 -7.57 -8.73 6.47
N GLY A 107 -7.76 -7.46 6.11
CA GLY A 107 -7.17 -6.30 6.77
C GLY A 107 -8.06 -5.06 6.68
N PHE A 108 -7.79 -4.12 7.57
CA PHE A 108 -8.49 -2.84 7.68
C PHE A 108 -7.47 -1.70 7.59
N ALA A 109 -7.54 -0.88 6.56
CA ALA A 109 -6.63 0.23 6.36
C ALA A 109 -7.24 1.54 6.82
N VAL A 110 -6.45 2.37 7.49
CA VAL A 110 -6.78 3.73 7.88
C VAL A 110 -5.70 4.67 7.36
N ALA A 111 -6.08 5.76 6.68
CA ALA A 111 -5.13 6.78 6.24
C ALA A 111 -5.11 7.96 7.22
N ALA A 112 -3.91 8.44 7.53
CA ALA A 112 -3.69 9.58 8.41
C ALA A 112 -2.60 10.50 7.84
N PHE A 113 -2.81 11.81 8.03
CA PHE A 113 -1.83 12.83 7.69
C PHE A 113 -1.36 13.53 8.97
N VAL A 114 -0.06 13.57 9.19
CA VAL A 114 0.58 14.14 10.39
C VAL A 114 1.43 15.35 10.05
N ARG A 115 2.03 16.03 11.02
CA ARG A 115 2.77 17.28 10.87
C ARG A 115 1.90 18.46 10.43
N GLY A 116 0.64 18.51 10.87
CA GLY A 116 -0.26 19.64 10.56
C GLY A 116 -1.26 19.90 11.66
N ALA A 117 -2.07 20.93 11.51
CA ALA A 117 -3.03 21.38 12.52
C ALA A 117 -4.06 20.29 12.92
N THR A 118 -4.31 19.33 12.04
CA THR A 118 -5.29 18.25 12.24
C THR A 118 -4.68 16.92 12.68
N GLU A 119 -3.37 16.90 12.96
CA GLU A 119 -2.65 15.68 13.38
C GLU A 119 -3.35 14.96 14.54
N GLY A 120 -3.67 15.66 15.60
CA GLY A 120 -4.33 15.05 16.76
C GLY A 120 -5.67 14.39 16.43
N ALA A 121 -6.46 14.98 15.53
CA ALA A 121 -7.72 14.40 15.10
C ALA A 121 -7.51 13.19 14.16
N ALA A 122 -6.51 13.24 13.30
CA ALA A 122 -6.13 12.10 12.45
C ALA A 122 -5.66 10.91 13.29
N LEU A 123 -4.78 11.13 14.27
CA LEU A 123 -4.30 10.09 15.19
C LEU A 123 -5.43 9.53 16.07
N ARG A 124 -6.38 10.35 16.49
CA ARG A 124 -7.59 9.86 17.18
C ARG A 124 -8.37 8.89 16.30
N THR A 125 -8.58 9.21 15.03
CA THR A 125 -9.23 8.30 14.08
C THR A 125 -8.49 6.97 13.97
N VAL A 126 -7.15 6.98 13.90
CA VAL A 126 -6.33 5.76 13.90
C VAL A 126 -6.56 4.94 15.18
N ALA A 127 -6.48 5.58 16.35
CA ALA A 127 -6.68 4.92 17.64
C ALA A 127 -8.10 4.33 17.78
N ASP A 128 -9.12 5.03 17.28
CA ASP A 128 -10.50 4.55 17.28
C ASP A 128 -10.66 3.32 16.36
N CYS A 129 -10.04 3.34 15.18
CA CYS A 129 -10.00 2.19 14.28
C CYS A 129 -9.32 0.98 14.94
N VAL A 130 -8.17 1.17 15.57
CA VAL A 130 -7.46 0.10 16.30
C VAL A 130 -8.31 -0.50 17.39
N ARG A 131 -8.97 0.34 18.21
CA ARG A 131 -9.86 -0.12 19.29
C ARG A 131 -11.05 -0.91 18.77
N GLN A 132 -11.70 -0.43 17.72
CA GLN A 132 -12.83 -1.12 17.10
C GLN A 132 -12.39 -2.44 16.42
N ALA A 133 -11.24 -2.44 15.75
CA ALA A 133 -10.71 -3.61 15.06
C ALA A 133 -10.33 -4.74 16.03
N ALA A 134 -9.92 -4.41 17.25
CA ALA A 134 -9.56 -5.39 18.27
C ALA A 134 -10.72 -6.34 18.60
N ALA A 135 -11.96 -5.86 18.62
CA ALA A 135 -13.14 -6.69 18.88
C ALA A 135 -13.35 -7.81 17.83
N PHE A 136 -12.76 -7.67 16.65
CA PHE A 136 -12.89 -8.61 15.53
C PHE A 136 -11.59 -9.31 15.18
N ASN A 137 -10.53 -9.13 15.96
CA ASN A 137 -9.19 -9.62 15.63
C ASN A 137 -8.77 -9.23 14.20
N MET A 138 -9.14 -8.01 13.78
CA MET A 138 -8.84 -7.47 12.46
C MET A 138 -7.51 -6.69 12.51
N PRO A 139 -6.51 -7.03 11.68
CA PRO A 139 -5.28 -6.25 11.63
C PRO A 139 -5.52 -4.87 11.02
N VAL A 140 -4.91 -3.85 11.63
CA VAL A 140 -4.98 -2.47 11.17
C VAL A 140 -3.68 -2.08 10.45
N ILE A 141 -3.82 -1.66 9.20
CA ILE A 141 -2.73 -1.14 8.38
C ILE A 141 -2.86 0.38 8.33
N CYS A 142 -1.92 1.12 8.92
CA CYS A 142 -1.97 2.58 8.89
C CYS A 142 -1.21 3.12 7.67
N HIS A 143 -1.92 3.77 6.77
CA HIS A 143 -1.34 4.57 5.69
C HIS A 143 -1.03 5.96 6.23
N ILE A 144 0.19 6.19 6.71
CA ILE A 144 0.55 7.43 7.37
C ILE A 144 1.52 8.27 6.54
N TYR A 145 1.18 9.55 6.39
CA TYR A 145 1.93 10.47 5.55
C TYR A 145 2.22 11.75 6.32
N PRO A 146 3.50 12.12 6.48
CA PRO A 146 3.85 13.43 7.01
C PRO A 146 3.61 14.52 5.96
N ARG A 147 3.32 15.74 6.43
CA ARG A 147 3.06 16.90 5.59
C ARG A 147 4.06 18.00 5.84
N THR A 148 4.32 18.76 4.78
CA THR A 148 4.98 20.07 4.88
C THR A 148 4.00 21.14 5.40
N PRO A 149 4.47 22.33 5.81
CA PRO A 149 3.58 23.43 6.16
C PRO A 149 2.63 23.88 5.04
N SER A 150 2.95 23.55 3.77
CA SER A 150 2.11 23.81 2.60
C SER A 150 1.14 22.66 2.29
N ASN A 151 0.93 21.74 3.23
CA ASN A 151 0.05 20.56 3.09
C ASN A 151 0.42 19.61 1.94
N GLN A 152 1.68 19.59 1.51
CA GLN A 152 2.20 18.58 0.60
C GLN A 152 2.79 17.42 1.41
N ILE A 153 2.85 16.23 0.82
CA ILE A 153 3.51 15.09 1.48
C ILE A 153 5.00 15.40 1.63
N SER A 154 5.52 15.28 2.84
CA SER A 154 6.95 15.40 3.11
C SER A 154 7.64 14.05 2.84
N PHE A 155 8.83 14.12 2.24
CA PHE A 155 9.73 12.99 2.04
C PHE A 155 11.00 13.10 2.90
N ALA A 156 11.07 14.07 3.80
CA ALA A 156 12.18 14.22 4.73
C ALA A 156 12.24 13.01 5.68
N PRO A 157 13.40 12.38 5.89
CA PRO A 157 13.53 11.19 6.74
C PRO A 157 13.00 11.39 8.15
N GLU A 158 13.27 12.52 8.77
CA GLU A 158 12.79 12.85 10.13
C GLU A 158 11.27 12.99 10.22
N ASP A 159 10.62 13.50 9.18
CA ASP A 159 9.15 13.59 9.14
C ASP A 159 8.54 12.20 8.96
N ILE A 160 9.15 11.35 8.13
CA ILE A 160 8.72 9.97 7.94
C ILE A 160 8.90 9.17 9.24
N ALA A 161 10.04 9.33 9.92
CA ALA A 161 10.28 8.71 11.23
C ALA A 161 9.22 9.13 12.26
N TRP A 162 8.88 10.43 12.31
CA TRP A 162 7.78 10.94 13.13
C TRP A 162 6.45 10.26 12.80
N ALA A 163 6.10 10.20 11.52
CA ALA A 163 4.85 9.57 11.08
C ALA A 163 4.80 8.08 11.47
N VAL A 164 5.88 7.34 11.24
CA VAL A 164 5.99 5.93 11.65
C VAL A 164 5.78 5.79 13.15
N ARG A 165 6.45 6.61 13.95
CA ARG A 165 6.32 6.58 15.41
C ARG A 165 4.88 6.90 15.86
N CYS A 166 4.23 7.88 15.27
CA CYS A 166 2.83 8.17 15.55
C CYS A 166 1.93 6.96 15.31
N ALA A 167 2.09 6.25 14.18
CA ALA A 167 1.29 5.06 13.89
C ALA A 167 1.54 3.94 14.91
N VAL A 168 2.79 3.68 15.26
CA VAL A 168 3.18 2.68 16.27
C VAL A 168 2.55 2.99 17.64
N GLU A 169 2.60 4.24 18.08
CA GLU A 169 1.99 4.65 19.36
C GLU A 169 0.47 4.47 19.38
N MET A 170 -0.20 4.53 18.22
CA MET A 170 -1.63 4.25 18.10
C MET A 170 -1.96 2.75 18.10
N GLY A 171 -0.96 1.86 18.09
CA GLY A 171 -1.12 0.42 18.22
C GLY A 171 -1.50 -0.29 16.93
N VAL A 172 -1.09 0.21 15.77
CA VAL A 172 -1.34 -0.42 14.46
C VAL A 172 -0.50 -1.69 14.27
N ASP A 173 -0.94 -2.58 13.40
CA ASP A 173 -0.26 -3.85 13.14
C ASP A 173 0.73 -3.77 11.97
N VAL A 174 0.53 -2.85 11.03
CA VAL A 174 1.40 -2.59 9.88
C VAL A 174 1.43 -1.09 9.61
N VAL A 175 2.61 -0.56 9.33
CA VAL A 175 2.77 0.83 8.88
C VAL A 175 3.04 0.87 7.39
N LYS A 176 2.31 1.71 6.66
CA LYS A 176 2.59 2.08 5.26
C LYS A 176 2.95 3.56 5.21
N THR A 177 4.13 3.89 4.71
CA THR A 177 4.66 5.26 4.69
C THR A 177 5.41 5.55 3.38
N PRO A 178 5.64 6.83 3.00
CA PRO A 178 6.45 7.15 1.84
C PRO A 178 7.90 6.67 1.98
N TYR A 179 8.57 6.41 0.86
CA TYR A 179 10.03 6.24 0.83
C TYR A 179 10.70 7.60 0.72
N CYS A 180 11.76 7.83 1.48
CA CYS A 180 12.46 9.13 1.53
C CYS A 180 13.47 9.36 0.39
N GLY A 181 13.70 8.36 -0.48
CA GLY A 181 14.70 8.46 -1.55
C GLY A 181 16.14 8.11 -1.14
N ASP A 182 16.37 7.75 0.13
CA ASP A 182 17.67 7.36 0.66
C ASP A 182 17.56 6.00 1.37
N VAL A 183 18.35 5.03 0.92
CA VAL A 183 18.32 3.66 1.45
C VAL A 183 18.77 3.58 2.89
N ALA A 184 19.85 4.31 3.25
CA ALA A 184 20.43 4.25 4.59
C ALA A 184 19.50 4.92 5.62
N ALA A 185 18.98 6.10 5.29
CA ALA A 185 18.02 6.79 6.15
C ALA A 185 16.74 5.96 6.33
N TYR A 186 16.23 5.35 5.25
CA TYR A 186 15.03 4.51 5.36
C TYR A 186 15.28 3.21 6.12
N ALA A 187 16.48 2.62 6.01
CA ALA A 187 16.88 1.45 6.78
C ALA A 187 16.87 1.73 8.29
N GLN A 188 17.29 2.93 8.69
CA GLN A 188 17.21 3.34 10.10
C GLN A 188 15.75 3.40 10.56
N ILE A 189 14.86 4.03 9.79
CA ILE A 189 13.42 4.11 10.09
C ILE A 189 12.81 2.70 10.19
N VAL A 190 13.17 1.80 9.28
CA VAL A 190 12.72 0.40 9.32
C VAL A 190 13.20 -0.32 10.59
N ALA A 191 14.46 -0.14 10.96
CA ALA A 191 15.04 -0.76 12.16
C ALA A 191 14.40 -0.27 13.47
N GLU A 192 13.97 0.98 13.50
CA GLU A 192 13.30 1.60 14.65
C GLU A 192 11.79 1.26 14.74
N CYS A 193 11.20 0.68 13.69
CA CYS A 193 9.79 0.32 13.65
C CYS A 193 9.56 -1.12 14.15
N PRO A 194 8.88 -1.33 15.29
CA PRO A 194 8.68 -2.65 15.87
C PRO A 194 7.61 -3.50 15.18
N VAL A 195 6.89 -2.94 14.20
CA VAL A 195 5.88 -3.64 13.40
C VAL A 195 6.30 -3.66 11.92
N PRO A 196 5.73 -4.54 11.07
CA PRO A 196 6.05 -4.53 9.65
C PRO A 196 5.85 -3.14 9.03
N LEU A 197 6.90 -2.60 8.39
CA LEU A 197 6.86 -1.37 7.64
C LEU A 197 6.89 -1.70 6.14
N VAL A 198 5.91 -1.20 5.40
CA VAL A 198 5.82 -1.32 3.95
C VAL A 198 5.84 0.07 3.31
N ALA A 199 6.47 0.19 2.15
CA ALA A 199 6.51 1.48 1.48
C ALA A 199 5.25 1.72 0.64
N ALA A 200 4.82 2.98 0.58
CA ALA A 200 3.89 3.43 -0.45
C ALA A 200 4.59 3.43 -1.82
N GLY A 201 3.87 3.04 -2.86
CA GLY A 201 4.40 3.01 -4.24
C GLY A 201 4.71 4.39 -4.85
N GLY A 202 4.56 5.46 -4.09
CA GLY A 202 4.92 6.82 -4.48
C GLY A 202 4.00 7.47 -5.53
N PRO A 203 4.32 8.70 -5.95
CA PRO A 203 3.73 9.32 -7.12
C PRO A 203 3.92 8.45 -8.38
N LYS A 204 3.15 8.69 -9.44
CA LYS A 204 3.41 8.03 -10.70
C LYS A 204 4.79 8.47 -11.21
N ALA A 205 5.68 7.50 -11.41
CA ALA A 205 6.99 7.73 -12.01
C ALA A 205 6.86 7.93 -13.53
N ASP A 206 7.86 8.57 -14.12
CA ASP A 206 7.92 8.83 -15.56
C ASP A 206 7.98 7.54 -16.39
N SER A 207 8.52 6.47 -15.78
CA SER A 207 8.63 5.17 -16.43
C SER A 207 8.50 4.03 -15.42
N LEU A 208 8.12 2.85 -15.91
CA LEU A 208 8.08 1.64 -15.08
C LEU A 208 9.47 1.23 -14.54
N PRO A 209 10.58 1.31 -15.33
CA PRO A 209 11.93 1.08 -14.78
C PRO A 209 12.24 1.98 -13.57
N ALA A 210 11.94 3.27 -13.65
CA ALA A 210 12.18 4.20 -12.52
C ALA A 210 11.33 3.83 -11.28
N ALA A 211 10.10 3.39 -11.47
CA ALA A 211 9.27 2.91 -10.38
C ALA A 211 9.80 1.61 -9.75
N LEU A 212 10.31 0.69 -10.57
CA LEU A 212 10.93 -0.56 -10.10
C LEU A 212 12.23 -0.28 -9.35
N GLU A 213 13.04 0.68 -9.80
CA GLU A 213 14.26 1.10 -9.11
C GLU A 213 13.94 1.64 -7.70
N MET A 214 12.96 2.51 -7.58
CA MET A 214 12.51 2.99 -6.26
C MET A 214 12.13 1.84 -5.34
N ILE A 215 11.37 0.85 -5.81
CA ILE A 215 10.99 -0.31 -4.99
C ILE A 215 12.19 -1.22 -4.69
N SER A 216 13.16 -1.34 -5.60
CA SER A 216 14.41 -2.05 -5.35
C SER A 216 15.18 -1.42 -4.17
N GLN A 217 15.30 -0.09 -4.16
CA GLN A 217 15.92 0.65 -3.05
C GLN A 217 15.14 0.47 -1.73
N VAL A 218 13.81 0.49 -1.78
CA VAL A 218 12.97 0.16 -0.62
C VAL A 218 13.29 -1.24 -0.09
N MET A 219 13.45 -2.24 -0.96
CA MET A 219 13.79 -3.60 -0.51
C MET A 219 15.20 -3.69 0.09
N GLN A 220 16.15 -2.92 -0.42
CA GLN A 220 17.51 -2.82 0.14
C GLN A 220 17.52 -2.24 1.56
N SER A 221 16.59 -1.36 1.90
CA SER A 221 16.45 -0.80 3.25
C SER A 221 15.95 -1.81 4.31
N GLY A 222 15.54 -3.00 3.91
CA GLY A 222 14.98 -4.01 4.82
C GLY A 222 13.47 -3.88 5.07
N ALA A 223 12.77 -2.99 4.37
CA ALA A 223 11.31 -2.88 4.47
C ALA A 223 10.60 -4.20 4.14
N ARG A 224 9.43 -4.41 4.73
CA ARG A 224 8.65 -5.65 4.58
C ARG A 224 7.80 -5.68 3.32
N GLY A 225 8.08 -4.83 2.35
CA GLY A 225 7.41 -4.80 1.06
C GLY A 225 6.90 -3.44 0.64
N ALA A 226 5.96 -3.42 -0.29
CA ALA A 226 5.34 -2.20 -0.78
C ALA A 226 3.86 -2.42 -1.14
N THR A 227 3.08 -1.34 -1.04
CA THR A 227 1.73 -1.25 -1.59
C THR A 227 1.72 -0.25 -2.73
N ILE A 228 1.48 -0.73 -3.95
CA ILE A 228 1.71 0.02 -5.18
C ILE A 228 0.36 0.28 -5.87
N GLY A 229 0.14 1.49 -6.33
CA GLY A 229 -1.07 1.88 -7.05
C GLY A 229 -0.74 2.43 -8.42
N ARG A 230 -0.54 3.75 -8.51
CA ARG A 230 -0.30 4.51 -9.76
C ARG A 230 0.81 3.92 -10.64
N ASN A 231 1.82 3.33 -10.04
CA ASN A 231 2.93 2.69 -10.74
C ASN A 231 2.62 1.26 -11.22
N ILE A 232 1.41 0.78 -11.02
CA ILE A 232 0.88 -0.45 -11.65
C ILE A 232 -0.21 -0.09 -12.65
N TRP A 233 -1.35 0.38 -12.19
CA TRP A 233 -2.50 0.65 -13.06
C TRP A 233 -2.41 1.97 -13.85
N GLY A 234 -1.39 2.76 -13.63
CA GLY A 234 -1.07 3.94 -14.43
C GLY A 234 -0.22 3.64 -15.69
N PHE A 235 0.15 2.39 -15.92
CA PHE A 235 0.79 1.90 -17.15
C PHE A 235 -0.12 0.93 -17.90
N ASP A 236 0.09 0.76 -19.21
CA ASP A 236 -0.84 0.02 -20.08
C ASP A 236 -0.88 -1.49 -19.80
N GLN A 237 0.23 -2.09 -19.30
CA GLN A 237 0.37 -3.53 -19.08
C GLN A 237 0.29 -3.88 -17.59
N ILE A 238 -0.88 -3.73 -16.99
CA ILE A 238 -1.12 -3.84 -15.55
C ILE A 238 -0.63 -5.17 -14.96
N ALA A 239 -1.00 -6.29 -15.60
CA ALA A 239 -0.61 -7.61 -15.12
C ALA A 239 0.91 -7.82 -15.18
N ALA A 240 1.55 -7.39 -16.27
CA ALA A 240 3.00 -7.49 -16.42
C ALA A 240 3.74 -6.57 -15.44
N ALA A 241 3.29 -5.33 -15.26
CA ALA A 241 3.84 -4.43 -14.25
C ALA A 241 3.73 -5.04 -12.83
N THR A 242 2.59 -5.63 -12.48
CA THR A 242 2.40 -6.31 -11.19
C THR A 242 3.41 -7.46 -11.01
N ARG A 243 3.63 -8.29 -12.05
CA ARG A 243 4.64 -9.37 -12.00
C ARG A 243 6.05 -8.82 -11.83
N ALA A 244 6.40 -7.72 -12.52
CA ALA A 244 7.72 -7.10 -12.38
C ALA A 244 7.96 -6.61 -10.94
N PHE A 245 7.00 -5.93 -10.33
CA PHE A 245 7.10 -5.53 -8.92
C PHE A 245 7.23 -6.72 -7.97
N LYS A 246 6.50 -7.81 -8.21
CA LYS A 246 6.65 -9.03 -7.41
C LYS A 246 8.06 -9.62 -7.50
N ALA A 247 8.65 -9.67 -8.69
CA ALA A 247 10.02 -10.16 -8.87
C ALA A 247 11.04 -9.30 -8.10
N VAL A 248 10.87 -7.97 -8.08
CA VAL A 248 11.71 -7.09 -7.25
C VAL A 248 11.49 -7.34 -5.76
N VAL A 249 10.23 -7.37 -5.30
CA VAL A 249 9.90 -7.45 -3.88
C VAL A 249 10.25 -8.81 -3.29
N HIS A 250 9.88 -9.89 -3.95
CA HIS A 250 10.01 -11.24 -3.39
C HIS A 250 11.33 -11.92 -3.74
N ASP A 251 11.75 -11.78 -5.01
CA ASP A 251 12.90 -12.54 -5.53
C ASP A 251 14.17 -11.71 -5.55
N GLY A 252 14.11 -10.42 -5.17
CA GLY A 252 15.26 -9.52 -5.14
C GLY A 252 15.86 -9.27 -6.53
N LYS A 253 15.04 -9.38 -7.59
CA LYS A 253 15.49 -9.15 -8.94
C LYS A 253 15.79 -7.67 -9.18
N SER A 254 16.82 -7.40 -10.00
CA SER A 254 17.06 -6.05 -10.48
C SER A 254 15.88 -5.57 -11.36
N PRO A 255 15.67 -4.25 -11.52
CA PRO A 255 14.62 -3.73 -12.39
C PRO A 255 14.65 -4.31 -13.80
N ASP A 256 15.84 -4.44 -14.40
CA ASP A 256 16.01 -4.97 -15.76
C ASP A 256 15.65 -6.47 -15.85
N GLU A 257 16.06 -7.26 -14.85
CA GLU A 257 15.65 -8.67 -14.77
C GLU A 257 14.15 -8.81 -14.59
N ALA A 258 13.56 -7.99 -13.71
CA ALA A 258 12.12 -8.00 -13.44
C ALA A 258 11.32 -7.64 -14.71
N LEU A 259 11.75 -6.65 -15.48
CA LEU A 259 11.15 -6.30 -16.77
C LEU A 259 11.23 -7.44 -17.78
N ARG A 260 12.40 -8.09 -17.90
CA ARG A 260 12.56 -9.26 -18.79
C ARG A 260 11.63 -10.41 -18.41
N LEU A 261 11.59 -10.76 -17.13
CA LEU A 261 10.72 -11.83 -16.60
C LEU A 261 9.23 -11.52 -16.81
N ALA A 262 8.86 -10.26 -16.76
CA ALA A 262 7.48 -9.81 -17.00
C ALA A 262 7.11 -9.70 -18.49
N GLY A 263 8.08 -9.88 -19.42
CA GLY A 263 7.88 -9.70 -20.86
C GLY A 263 7.77 -8.24 -21.30
N LEU A 264 8.38 -7.32 -20.52
CA LEU A 264 8.33 -5.87 -20.74
C LEU A 264 9.65 -5.27 -21.25
N ALA A 265 10.73 -6.04 -21.26
CA ALA A 265 11.99 -5.61 -21.85
C ALA A 265 11.82 -5.42 -23.36
N LYS A 266 12.40 -4.36 -23.92
CA LYS A 266 12.57 -4.29 -25.37
C LYS A 266 13.43 -5.48 -25.79
N PRO A 267 13.10 -6.19 -26.89
CA PRO A 267 14.05 -7.17 -27.44
C PRO A 267 15.38 -6.45 -27.66
N ASP A 268 16.47 -7.05 -27.19
CA ASP A 268 17.81 -6.56 -27.49
C ASP A 268 17.88 -6.37 -28.99
N ALA A 269 18.29 -5.19 -29.43
CA ALA A 269 18.59 -4.98 -30.84
C ALA A 269 19.64 -6.04 -31.21
N VAL A 270 19.25 -7.01 -32.04
CA VAL A 270 20.18 -8.01 -32.54
C VAL A 270 21.35 -7.22 -33.14
N ALA A 271 22.51 -7.33 -32.49
CA ALA A 271 23.74 -6.77 -33.04
C ALA A 271 23.97 -7.44 -34.40
N GLY A 272 23.67 -6.66 -35.45
CA GLY A 272 23.96 -7.05 -36.85
C GLY A 272 25.44 -6.92 -37.18
#